data_58b618e48117626c4f8c4d2a1cfedc67
#
_entry.id   58b618e48117626c4f8c4d2a1cfedc67
#
_cell.length_a   1.000
_cell.length_b   1.000
_cell.length_c   1.000
_cell.angle_alpha   90.00
_cell.angle_beta   90.00
_cell.angle_gamma   90.00
#
_symmetry.space_group_name_H-M   'P 1'
#
loop_
_entity.id
_entity.type
_entity.pdbx_description
1 polymer ?
#
loop_
_entity_poly.entity_id
_entity_poly.type
_entity_poly.pdbx_seq_one_letter_code
_entity_poly.pdbx_strand_id
1 'polypeptide(L)'
;MADNQFGRDAVSRRKFIAGTGAASVAAIAGCSETSDGNGDGDELSGEVIVKGSSTVFPISDEMAQRFMNDHPKVNVTVDPTGSGGGFENHFCPGNADINGASRPIKQEETNHCAENDVSPIEMHIAGDALTVAVSPENDWVDSMTFDELAQIWGDDSATMWSDVNSDWPDEELELYGPDTTSGTYDWFT
;
A
#
# COMPACT_ATOMS: atom_id res chain seq x y z
N MET A 1 10.19 -13.14 49.59
CA MET A 1 9.01 -13.77 48.98
C MET A 1 7.89 -12.76 49.07
N ALA A 2 7.60 -12.06 48.01
CA ALA A 2 6.50 -11.11 47.93
C ALA A 2 5.88 -11.31 46.55
N ASP A 3 4.70 -11.97 46.54
CA ASP A 3 3.87 -12.17 45.36
C ASP A 3 3.25 -10.84 44.94
N ASN A 4 3.49 -10.44 43.70
CA ASN A 4 2.88 -9.28 43.08
C ASN A 4 1.84 -9.74 42.08
N GLN A 5 0.61 -9.94 42.50
CA GLN A 5 -0.56 -10.18 41.66
C GLN A 5 -1.07 -8.85 41.09
N PHE A 6 -0.75 -8.57 39.83
CA PHE A 6 -1.46 -7.55 39.09
C PHE A 6 -2.73 -8.14 38.47
N GLY A 7 -3.86 -7.87 39.15
CA GLY A 7 -5.18 -8.12 38.61
C GLY A 7 -5.47 -7.23 37.40
N ARG A 8 -5.68 -7.85 36.24
CA ARG A 8 -6.21 -7.18 35.04
C ARG A 8 -7.75 -7.17 35.15
N ASP A 9 -8.29 -6.09 35.67
CA ASP A 9 -9.73 -5.83 35.57
C ASP A 9 -10.05 -5.35 34.15
N ALA A 10 -10.56 -6.26 33.32
CA ALA A 10 -11.09 -5.94 32.00
C ALA A 10 -12.40 -5.15 32.16
N VAL A 11 -12.35 -3.85 31.96
CA VAL A 11 -13.53 -2.98 31.93
C VAL A 11 -14.38 -3.33 30.72
N SER A 12 -15.52 -3.96 30.92
CA SER A 12 -16.48 -4.31 29.89
C SER A 12 -17.07 -3.05 29.28
N ARG A 13 -17.06 -2.98 27.93
CA ARG A 13 -17.61 -1.86 27.11
C ARG A 13 -19.04 -1.46 27.45
N ARG A 14 -19.80 -2.32 28.11
CA ARG A 14 -21.17 -2.06 28.55
C ARG A 14 -21.30 -1.18 29.82
N LYS A 15 -20.22 -0.99 30.59
CA LYS A 15 -20.26 -0.16 31.82
C LYS A 15 -19.90 1.31 31.57
N PHE A 16 -19.41 1.67 30.38
CA PHE A 16 -19.04 3.04 30.04
C PHE A 16 -20.23 3.94 29.66
N ILE A 17 -21.36 3.35 29.29
CA ILE A 17 -22.54 4.08 28.79
C ILE A 17 -23.54 4.50 29.88
N ALA A 18 -23.37 4.05 31.13
CA ALA A 18 -24.36 4.23 32.18
C ALA A 18 -24.12 5.38 33.18
N GLY A 19 -23.16 6.24 32.95
CA GLY A 19 -22.74 7.21 33.98
C GLY A 19 -22.38 8.60 33.53
N THR A 20 -23.26 9.33 32.80
CA THR A 20 -23.24 10.81 32.83
C THR A 20 -24.58 11.37 32.35
N GLY A 21 -25.43 11.72 33.34
CA GLY A 21 -26.59 12.54 33.10
C GLY A 21 -26.24 14.04 33.13
N ALA A 22 -26.83 14.74 32.18
CA ALA A 22 -27.16 16.17 32.16
C ALA A 22 -26.04 17.20 32.29
N ALA A 23 -25.61 17.82 31.20
CA ALA A 23 -25.80 19.25 30.89
C ALA A 23 -24.94 19.70 29.70
N SER A 24 -25.52 20.58 28.90
CA SER A 24 -24.96 21.48 27.89
C SER A 24 -24.72 20.92 26.48
N VAL A 25 -25.66 21.28 25.62
CA VAL A 25 -25.66 21.28 24.16
C VAL A 25 -24.54 22.18 23.65
N ALA A 26 -23.58 21.59 22.91
CA ALA A 26 -22.79 22.32 21.90
C ALA A 26 -22.68 21.38 20.69
N ALA A 27 -23.09 21.89 19.55
CA ALA A 27 -23.22 21.24 18.29
C ALA A 27 -21.95 20.49 17.90
N ILE A 28 -22.04 19.15 17.83
CA ILE A 28 -21.14 18.32 17.04
C ILE A 28 -21.99 17.80 15.90
N ALA A 29 -21.83 18.40 14.73
CA ALA A 29 -22.30 17.82 13.49
C ALA A 29 -21.41 16.60 13.20
N GLY A 30 -21.91 15.44 13.49
CA GLY A 30 -21.24 14.17 13.28
C GLY A 30 -22.23 13.04 13.51
N CYS A 31 -22.69 12.42 12.43
CA CYS A 31 -23.35 11.13 12.31
C CYS A 31 -24.24 10.72 13.49
N SER A 32 -25.50 11.12 13.47
CA SER A 32 -26.55 10.48 14.25
C SER A 32 -27.04 9.24 13.48
N GLU A 33 -26.55 8.06 13.84
CA GLU A 33 -27.27 6.82 13.59
C GLU A 33 -28.60 6.87 14.34
N THR A 34 -29.65 7.23 13.66
CA THR A 34 -31.01 6.93 14.10
C THR A 34 -31.37 5.56 13.54
N SER A 35 -31.17 4.52 14.37
CA SER A 35 -31.77 3.19 14.12
C SER A 35 -33.27 3.30 14.31
N ASP A 36 -34.01 3.64 13.27
CA ASP A 36 -35.40 3.26 13.11
C ASP A 36 -35.44 2.13 12.08
N GLY A 37 -35.74 0.94 12.58
CA GLY A 37 -35.84 -0.27 11.80
C GLY A 37 -36.97 -0.19 10.76
N ASN A 38 -36.64 0.20 9.57
CA ASN A 38 -37.35 -0.13 8.35
C ASN A 38 -36.30 -0.17 7.22
N GLY A 39 -36.11 -1.34 6.60
CA GLY A 39 -34.98 -1.66 5.74
C GLY A 39 -34.94 -0.91 4.41
N ASP A 40 -34.56 0.34 4.44
CA ASP A 40 -33.83 1.01 3.37
C ASP A 40 -32.41 1.19 3.91
N GLY A 41 -31.49 0.30 3.56
CA GLY A 41 -30.08 0.46 3.89
C GLY A 41 -29.64 1.82 3.34
N ASP A 42 -29.09 2.69 4.23
CA ASP A 42 -28.54 3.98 3.83
C ASP A 42 -27.60 3.74 2.66
N GLU A 43 -28.02 4.18 1.46
CA GLU A 43 -27.26 4.02 0.24
C GLU A 43 -25.93 4.78 0.40
N LEU A 44 -24.81 4.07 0.34
CA LEU A 44 -23.49 4.65 0.47
C LEU A 44 -23.29 5.75 -0.56
N SER A 45 -22.71 6.87 -0.14
CA SER A 45 -22.41 8.01 -1.01
C SER A 45 -21.15 8.73 -0.54
N GLY A 46 -20.38 9.26 -1.47
CA GLY A 46 -19.16 9.99 -1.20
C GLY A 46 -18.09 9.76 -2.24
N GLU A 47 -16.89 10.23 -1.95
CA GLU A 47 -15.71 10.09 -2.79
C GLU A 47 -14.64 9.30 -2.05
N VAL A 48 -13.90 8.43 -2.77
CA VAL A 48 -12.73 7.70 -2.28
C VAL A 48 -11.60 7.94 -3.27
N ILE A 49 -10.47 8.41 -2.76
CA ILE A 49 -9.27 8.71 -3.55
C ILE A 49 -8.22 7.64 -3.25
N VAL A 50 -7.86 6.85 -4.27
CA VAL A 50 -6.85 5.80 -4.20
C VAL A 50 -5.64 6.23 -5.02
N LYS A 51 -4.46 6.20 -4.41
CA LYS A 51 -3.17 6.47 -5.07
C LYS A 51 -2.23 5.29 -4.86
N GLY A 52 -1.05 5.32 -5.47
CA GLY A 52 0.04 4.41 -5.13
C GLY A 52 0.50 3.50 -6.26
N SER A 53 0.84 2.27 -5.91
CA SER A 53 1.55 1.31 -6.76
C SER A 53 0.86 1.02 -8.09
N SER A 54 1.62 1.08 -9.19
CA SER A 54 1.19 0.62 -10.51
C SER A 54 0.94 -0.89 -10.56
N THR A 55 1.62 -1.67 -9.73
CA THR A 55 1.39 -3.12 -9.59
C THR A 55 0.02 -3.42 -8.98
N VAL A 56 -0.41 -2.63 -7.99
CA VAL A 56 -1.71 -2.77 -7.31
C VAL A 56 -2.85 -2.12 -8.12
N PHE A 57 -2.52 -1.16 -8.98
CA PHE A 57 -3.49 -0.38 -9.75
C PHE A 57 -4.56 -1.23 -10.47
N PRO A 58 -4.24 -2.31 -11.22
CA PRO A 58 -5.27 -3.07 -11.94
C PRO A 58 -6.31 -3.72 -11.01
N ILE A 59 -5.88 -4.15 -9.81
CA ILE A 59 -6.77 -4.73 -8.80
C ILE A 59 -7.64 -3.64 -8.19
N SER A 60 -7.04 -2.51 -7.81
CA SER A 60 -7.76 -1.38 -7.22
C SER A 60 -8.79 -0.79 -8.18
N ASP A 61 -8.44 -0.63 -9.47
CA ASP A 61 -9.34 -0.10 -10.50
C ASP A 61 -10.55 -1.02 -10.73
N GLU A 62 -10.32 -2.33 -10.88
CA GLU A 62 -11.41 -3.30 -11.05
C GLU A 62 -12.33 -3.35 -9.81
N MET A 63 -11.75 -3.30 -8.60
CA MET A 63 -12.54 -3.26 -7.37
C MET A 63 -13.34 -1.96 -7.24
N ALA A 64 -12.75 -0.82 -7.63
CA ALA A 64 -13.42 0.47 -7.65
C ALA A 64 -14.62 0.47 -8.59
N GLN A 65 -14.46 -0.06 -9.82
CA GLN A 65 -15.52 -0.16 -10.79
C GLN A 65 -16.67 -1.05 -10.29
N ARG A 66 -16.37 -2.20 -9.70
CA ARG A 66 -17.40 -3.09 -9.12
C ARG A 66 -18.12 -2.41 -7.97
N PHE A 67 -17.38 -1.76 -7.08
CA PHE A 67 -17.97 -1.06 -5.93
C PHE A 67 -18.90 0.08 -6.37
N MET A 68 -18.50 0.88 -7.36
CA MET A 68 -19.35 1.94 -7.92
C MET A 68 -20.59 1.41 -8.64
N ASN A 69 -20.51 0.22 -9.25
CA ASN A 69 -21.69 -0.43 -9.86
C ASN A 69 -22.71 -0.84 -8.79
N ASP A 70 -22.25 -1.31 -7.64
CA ASP A 70 -23.13 -1.69 -6.52
C ASP A 70 -23.61 -0.47 -5.71
N HIS A 71 -22.83 0.62 -5.72
CA HIS A 71 -23.06 1.86 -4.97
C HIS A 71 -22.98 3.10 -5.89
N PRO A 72 -24.01 3.39 -6.69
CA PRO A 72 -23.97 4.42 -7.75
C PRO A 72 -23.76 5.86 -7.27
N LYS A 73 -23.91 6.12 -5.97
CA LYS A 73 -23.65 7.43 -5.36
C LYS A 73 -22.23 7.57 -4.79
N VAL A 74 -21.40 6.53 -4.91
CA VAL A 74 -20.00 6.58 -4.55
C VAL A 74 -19.16 6.83 -5.80
N ASN A 75 -18.18 7.73 -5.70
CA ASN A 75 -17.17 7.95 -6.72
C ASN A 75 -15.82 7.48 -6.19
N VAL A 76 -15.16 6.55 -6.87
CA VAL A 76 -13.81 6.07 -6.54
C VAL A 76 -12.88 6.45 -7.67
N THR A 77 -11.82 7.19 -7.36
CA THR A 77 -10.74 7.51 -8.32
C THR A 77 -9.49 6.73 -7.96
N VAL A 78 -8.83 6.14 -8.95
CA VAL A 78 -7.61 5.34 -8.75
C VAL A 78 -6.54 5.82 -9.70
N ASP A 79 -5.38 6.26 -9.16
CA ASP A 79 -4.26 6.74 -9.96
C ASP A 79 -2.95 6.05 -9.55
N PRO A 80 -2.18 5.53 -10.52
CA PRO A 80 -0.88 4.93 -10.27
C PRO A 80 0.19 6.02 -10.12
N THR A 81 0.62 6.29 -8.89
CA THR A 81 1.65 7.29 -8.55
C THR A 81 2.94 6.68 -8.00
N GLY A 82 3.05 5.33 -8.05
CA GLY A 82 4.09 4.56 -7.38
C GLY A 82 3.83 4.41 -5.88
N SER A 83 4.36 3.36 -5.25
CA SER A 83 4.15 3.10 -3.80
C SER A 83 4.66 4.27 -2.95
N GLY A 84 5.91 4.70 -3.17
CA GLY A 84 6.53 5.79 -2.43
C GLY A 84 5.91 7.16 -2.75
N GLY A 85 5.69 7.47 -4.03
CA GLY A 85 5.05 8.72 -4.43
C GLY A 85 3.63 8.87 -3.88
N GLY A 86 2.90 7.76 -3.78
CA GLY A 86 1.59 7.72 -3.15
C GLY A 86 1.64 8.04 -1.66
N PHE A 87 2.59 7.46 -0.90
CA PHE A 87 2.77 7.78 0.52
C PHE A 87 3.22 9.23 0.72
N GLU A 88 4.26 9.66 0.00
CA GLU A 88 4.90 10.96 0.21
C GLU A 88 4.00 12.13 -0.16
N ASN A 89 3.34 12.07 -1.32
CA ASN A 89 2.68 13.24 -1.90
C ASN A 89 1.16 13.24 -1.71
N HIS A 90 0.56 12.12 -1.32
CA HIS A 90 -0.90 11.98 -1.29
C HIS A 90 -1.42 11.43 0.04
N PHE A 91 -1.05 10.23 0.42
CA PHE A 91 -1.64 9.54 1.57
C PHE A 91 -1.21 10.17 2.90
N CYS A 92 0.10 10.30 3.15
CA CYS A 92 0.59 10.88 4.41
C CYS A 92 0.21 12.36 4.58
N PRO A 93 0.16 13.21 3.50
CA PRO A 93 -0.41 14.55 3.61
C PRO A 93 -1.94 14.60 3.78
N GLY A 94 -2.66 13.47 3.76
CA GLY A 94 -4.10 13.41 3.92
C GLY A 94 -4.90 13.76 2.66
N ASN A 95 -4.29 13.68 1.47
CA ASN A 95 -4.91 13.97 0.19
C ASN A 95 -5.42 12.71 -0.54
N ALA A 96 -5.26 11.53 0.05
CA ALA A 96 -5.80 10.27 -0.42
C ALA A 96 -6.26 9.41 0.75
N ASP A 97 -7.31 8.63 0.55
CA ASP A 97 -7.89 7.75 1.57
C ASP A 97 -7.17 6.40 1.62
N ILE A 98 -6.69 5.93 0.46
CA ILE A 98 -6.02 4.64 0.31
C ILE A 98 -4.73 4.83 -0.50
N ASN A 99 -3.66 4.17 -0.06
CA ASN A 99 -2.45 4.02 -0.85
C ASN A 99 -2.20 2.54 -1.17
N GLY A 100 -2.26 2.19 -2.45
CA GLY A 100 -1.80 0.89 -2.92
C GLY A 100 -0.28 0.79 -2.81
N ALA A 101 0.24 -0.28 -2.22
CA ALA A 101 1.67 -0.47 -2.09
C ALA A 101 2.06 -1.91 -2.44
N SER A 102 3.13 -2.07 -3.20
CA SER A 102 3.73 -3.37 -3.54
C SER A 102 4.90 -3.73 -2.62
N ARG A 103 5.05 -3.01 -1.52
CA ARG A 103 5.98 -3.25 -0.43
C ARG A 103 5.40 -2.74 0.89
N PRO A 104 5.94 -3.15 2.05
CA PRO A 104 5.60 -2.53 3.33
C PRO A 104 5.89 -1.02 3.34
N ILE A 105 5.14 -0.28 4.15
CA ILE A 105 5.42 1.14 4.41
C ILE A 105 6.78 1.28 5.09
N LYS A 106 7.62 2.23 4.64
CA LYS A 106 8.93 2.52 5.23
C LYS A 106 8.79 3.31 6.54
N GLN A 107 9.83 3.26 7.38
CA GLN A 107 9.83 4.00 8.65
C GLN A 107 9.74 5.52 8.44
N GLU A 108 10.43 6.05 7.43
CA GLU A 108 10.38 7.45 7.06
C GLU A 108 8.98 7.89 6.60
N GLU A 109 8.29 7.04 5.83
CA GLU A 109 6.91 7.29 5.40
C GLU A 109 5.94 7.25 6.58
N THR A 110 6.13 6.31 7.52
CA THR A 110 5.35 6.25 8.76
C THR A 110 5.55 7.52 9.60
N ASN A 111 6.78 8.02 9.70
CA ASN A 111 7.09 9.26 10.40
C ASN A 111 6.43 10.48 9.70
N HIS A 112 6.51 10.53 8.37
CA HIS A 112 5.85 11.57 7.58
C HIS A 112 4.32 11.56 7.75
N CYS A 113 3.69 10.39 7.76
CA CYS A 113 2.27 10.27 8.07
C CYS A 113 1.96 10.80 9.48
N ALA A 114 2.77 10.45 10.47
CA ALA A 114 2.56 10.89 11.86
C ALA A 114 2.70 12.42 12.03
N GLU A 115 3.59 13.07 11.26
CA GLU A 115 3.73 14.54 11.23
C GLU A 115 2.48 15.25 10.71
N ASN A 116 1.63 14.54 9.95
CA ASN A 116 0.37 15.03 9.42
C ASN A 116 -0.87 14.45 10.13
N ASP A 117 -0.70 13.87 11.31
CA ASP A 117 -1.76 13.23 12.10
C ASP A 117 -2.47 12.06 11.37
N VAL A 118 -1.81 11.45 10.38
CA VAL A 118 -2.30 10.27 9.64
C VAL A 118 -1.72 8.99 10.26
N SER A 119 -2.60 8.04 10.59
CA SER A 119 -2.23 6.73 11.13
C SER A 119 -2.51 5.64 10.11
N PRO A 120 -1.51 5.13 9.38
CA PRO A 120 -1.73 4.10 8.36
C PRO A 120 -2.17 2.77 8.98
N ILE A 121 -3.12 2.10 8.32
CA ILE A 121 -3.53 0.73 8.60
C ILE A 121 -3.16 -0.11 7.40
N GLU A 122 -2.29 -1.11 7.60
CA GLU A 122 -1.86 -2.02 6.55
C GLU A 122 -2.79 -3.21 6.42
N MET A 123 -3.18 -3.51 5.18
CA MET A 123 -3.98 -4.70 4.83
C MET A 123 -3.34 -5.43 3.65
N HIS A 124 -3.02 -6.71 3.84
CA HIS A 124 -2.54 -7.56 2.76
C HIS A 124 -3.73 -8.02 1.90
N ILE A 125 -3.72 -7.67 0.63
CA ILE A 125 -4.82 -7.98 -0.31
C ILE A 125 -4.46 -9.04 -1.33
N ALA A 126 -3.18 -9.18 -1.69
CA ALA A 126 -2.70 -10.16 -2.67
C ALA A 126 -1.20 -10.44 -2.47
N GLY A 127 -0.71 -11.53 -3.07
CA GLY A 127 0.71 -11.77 -3.26
C GLY A 127 1.12 -11.44 -4.69
N ASP A 128 2.32 -10.92 -4.85
CA ASP A 128 2.93 -10.60 -6.14
C ASP A 128 4.28 -11.30 -6.28
N ALA A 129 4.75 -11.47 -7.51
CA ALA A 129 6.05 -12.05 -7.82
C ALA A 129 6.77 -11.22 -8.88
N LEU A 130 8.03 -10.92 -8.61
CA LEU A 130 8.92 -10.27 -9.56
C LEU A 130 9.46 -11.29 -10.57
N THR A 131 9.37 -10.95 -11.84
CA THR A 131 9.94 -11.74 -12.93
C THR A 131 11.02 -10.95 -13.63
N VAL A 132 12.19 -11.56 -13.79
CA VAL A 132 13.25 -11.08 -14.68
C VAL A 132 13.00 -11.67 -16.04
N ALA A 133 12.93 -10.82 -17.05
CA ALA A 133 12.77 -11.23 -18.45
C ALA A 133 13.98 -10.79 -19.27
N VAL A 134 14.42 -11.63 -20.18
CA VAL A 134 15.45 -11.31 -21.18
C VAL A 134 14.84 -11.24 -22.57
N SER A 135 15.47 -10.50 -23.48
CA SER A 135 15.09 -10.51 -24.89
C SER A 135 15.16 -11.94 -25.46
N PRO A 136 14.21 -12.36 -26.32
CA PRO A 136 14.31 -13.63 -27.04
C PRO A 136 15.55 -13.74 -27.94
N GLU A 137 16.21 -12.62 -28.25
CA GLU A 137 17.45 -12.60 -29.01
C GLU A 137 18.66 -13.00 -28.17
N ASN A 138 18.55 -12.92 -26.83
CA ASN A 138 19.58 -13.34 -25.88
C ASN A 138 19.40 -14.83 -25.54
N ASP A 139 19.51 -15.68 -26.56
CA ASP A 139 19.23 -17.13 -26.47
C ASP A 139 20.29 -17.94 -25.70
N TRP A 140 21.36 -17.28 -25.27
CA TRP A 140 22.42 -17.84 -24.41
C TRP A 140 22.08 -17.80 -22.91
N VAL A 141 21.02 -17.10 -22.50
CA VAL A 141 20.62 -17.00 -21.10
C VAL A 141 19.47 -17.94 -20.79
N ASP A 142 19.78 -19.12 -20.30
CA ASP A 142 18.77 -20.09 -19.83
C ASP A 142 18.34 -19.86 -18.39
N SER A 143 19.26 -19.40 -17.55
CA SER A 143 19.03 -19.12 -16.11
C SER A 143 20.09 -18.18 -15.57
N MET A 144 19.76 -17.51 -14.47
CA MET A 144 20.68 -16.66 -13.70
C MET A 144 20.62 -17.02 -12.22
N THR A 145 21.77 -16.91 -11.59
CA THR A 145 21.89 -16.98 -10.13
C THR A 145 21.60 -15.61 -9.50
N PHE A 146 21.34 -15.58 -8.21
CA PHE A 146 21.21 -14.31 -7.49
C PHE A 146 22.51 -13.48 -7.50
N ASP A 147 23.67 -14.13 -7.53
CA ASP A 147 24.96 -13.45 -7.60
C ASP A 147 25.16 -12.78 -8.97
N GLU A 148 24.74 -13.42 -10.06
CA GLU A 148 24.75 -12.82 -11.40
C GLU A 148 23.74 -11.65 -11.51
N LEU A 149 22.55 -11.79 -10.94
CA LEU A 149 21.59 -10.70 -10.87
C LEU A 149 22.12 -9.50 -10.07
N ALA A 150 22.83 -9.75 -8.98
CA ALA A 150 23.46 -8.69 -8.18
C ALA A 150 24.59 -7.97 -8.94
N GLN A 151 25.32 -8.65 -9.85
CA GLN A 151 26.28 -8.02 -10.74
C GLN A 151 25.62 -7.13 -11.81
N ILE A 152 24.40 -7.46 -12.19
CA ILE A 152 23.64 -6.70 -13.20
C ILE A 152 23.02 -5.44 -12.60
N TRP A 153 22.41 -5.53 -11.40
CA TRP A 153 21.64 -4.44 -10.78
C TRP A 153 22.27 -3.83 -9.53
N GLY A 154 23.47 -4.28 -9.14
CA GLY A 154 24.19 -3.70 -8.00
C GLY A 154 24.88 -2.36 -8.31
N ASP A 155 25.50 -1.78 -7.28
CA ASP A 155 26.16 -0.46 -7.38
C ASP A 155 27.25 -0.38 -8.45
N ASP A 156 27.98 -1.49 -8.67
CA ASP A 156 29.03 -1.64 -9.70
C ASP A 156 28.48 -2.51 -10.87
N SER A 157 27.34 -2.15 -11.44
CA SER A 157 26.67 -2.95 -12.44
C SER A 157 27.53 -3.24 -13.68
N ALA A 158 27.47 -4.50 -14.13
CA ALA A 158 28.08 -4.94 -15.38
C ALA A 158 27.53 -4.17 -16.59
N THR A 159 28.38 -3.89 -17.59
CA THR A 159 27.99 -3.22 -18.82
C THR A 159 27.96 -4.14 -20.03
N MET A 160 28.58 -5.30 -19.91
CA MET A 160 28.63 -6.34 -20.94
C MET A 160 28.11 -7.66 -20.38
N TRP A 161 27.50 -8.47 -21.20
CA TRP A 161 27.07 -9.82 -20.81
C TRP A 161 28.25 -10.69 -20.35
N SER A 162 29.40 -10.57 -21.01
CA SER A 162 30.66 -11.25 -20.67
C SER A 162 31.23 -10.84 -19.31
N ASP A 163 30.89 -9.66 -18.76
CA ASP A 163 31.30 -9.24 -17.42
C ASP A 163 30.56 -10.03 -16.33
N VAL A 164 29.34 -10.45 -16.62
CA VAL A 164 28.51 -11.25 -15.70
C VAL A 164 28.91 -12.71 -15.72
N ASN A 165 29.07 -13.26 -16.93
CA ASN A 165 29.44 -14.64 -17.14
C ASN A 165 30.34 -14.76 -18.38
N SER A 166 31.56 -15.25 -18.20
CA SER A 166 32.58 -15.34 -19.26
C SER A 166 32.22 -16.27 -20.42
N ASP A 167 31.18 -17.11 -20.26
CA ASP A 167 30.67 -17.98 -21.30
C ASP A 167 29.62 -17.28 -22.18
N TRP A 168 29.18 -16.07 -21.80
CA TRP A 168 28.23 -15.27 -22.56
C TRP A 168 28.95 -14.33 -23.54
N PRO A 169 28.25 -13.85 -24.59
CA PRO A 169 28.83 -12.96 -25.60
C PRO A 169 29.36 -11.64 -25.05
N ASP A 170 30.36 -11.09 -25.75
CA ASP A 170 30.88 -9.76 -25.48
C ASP A 170 29.97 -8.70 -26.15
N GLU A 171 28.75 -8.60 -25.65
CA GLU A 171 27.70 -7.71 -26.10
C GLU A 171 27.24 -6.77 -24.98
N GLU A 172 26.79 -5.57 -25.36
CA GLU A 172 26.32 -4.56 -24.40
C GLU A 172 25.06 -5.04 -23.68
N LEU A 173 25.04 -4.84 -22.36
CA LEU A 173 23.94 -5.21 -21.48
C LEU A 173 23.06 -3.99 -21.26
N GLU A 174 21.88 -3.97 -21.91
CA GLU A 174 20.88 -2.93 -21.72
C GLU A 174 19.88 -3.33 -20.63
N LEU A 175 19.72 -2.47 -19.63
CA LEU A 175 18.84 -2.70 -18.49
C LEU A 175 17.56 -1.88 -18.60
N TYR A 176 16.45 -2.56 -18.37
CA TYR A 176 15.13 -1.95 -18.27
C TYR A 176 14.52 -2.33 -16.93
N GLY A 177 14.03 -1.35 -16.21
CA GLY A 177 13.44 -1.57 -14.87
C GLY A 177 12.34 -0.57 -14.55
N PRO A 178 11.67 -0.77 -13.43
CA PRO A 178 10.65 0.16 -12.95
C PRO A 178 11.27 1.48 -12.48
N ASP A 179 10.43 2.52 -12.41
CA ASP A 179 10.79 3.81 -11.83
C ASP A 179 11.23 3.68 -10.37
N THR A 180 12.12 4.57 -9.90
CA THR A 180 12.66 4.57 -8.52
C THR A 180 11.61 4.80 -7.44
N THR A 181 10.41 5.28 -7.78
CA THR A 181 9.27 5.38 -6.85
C THR A 181 8.45 4.10 -6.76
N SER A 182 8.77 3.11 -7.58
CA SER A 182 8.10 1.81 -7.61
C SER A 182 8.53 0.93 -6.43
N GLY A 183 7.57 0.24 -5.81
CA GLY A 183 7.88 -0.79 -4.84
C GLY A 183 8.66 -1.98 -5.43
N THR A 184 8.50 -2.25 -6.73
CA THR A 184 9.30 -3.25 -7.45
C THR A 184 10.78 -2.88 -7.48
N TYR A 185 11.10 -1.59 -7.71
CA TYR A 185 12.46 -1.08 -7.64
C TYR A 185 13.06 -1.33 -6.25
N ASP A 186 12.33 -0.93 -5.20
CA ASP A 186 12.78 -1.10 -3.80
C ASP A 186 13.03 -2.56 -3.37
N TRP A 187 12.37 -3.54 -4.04
CA TRP A 187 12.58 -4.96 -3.75
C TRP A 187 13.77 -5.56 -4.53
N PHE A 188 14.15 -4.95 -5.63
CA PHE A 188 15.11 -5.54 -6.56
C PHE A 188 16.52 -4.93 -6.43
N THR A 189 16.63 -3.70 -5.97
CA THR A 189 17.88 -2.98 -5.71
C THR A 189 18.10 -2.76 -4.22
#